data_413210d38151487fc10cf6877d475f1a
#
_entry.id   413210d38151487fc10cf6877d475f1a
#
_cell.length_a   1.000
_cell.length_b   1.000
_cell.length_c   1.000
_cell.angle_alpha   90.00
_cell.angle_beta   90.00
_cell.angle_gamma   90.00
#
_symmetry.space_group_name_H-M   'P 1'
#
loop_
_entity.id
_entity.type
_entity.pdbx_description
1 polymer ?
#
loop_
_entity_poly.entity_id
_entity_poly.type
_entity_poly.pdbx_seq_one_letter_code
_entity_poly.pdbx_strand_id
1 'polypeptide(L)'
;STRKYPLVVYVYPGPQEDQVPQAFSMDDNGNQALAQLGLIVIHIGYRGGSMFRGKNFYNFGYGNLRDYPLADCKFAIEQLADRYAYIDRDRVGIYGHSGGGMMAAAAILTYPDFFKVAVAASGNYDNNIYTKWWGEMYHGVKMKVKKDADGIKKYIFESKIPTIMELAANLKGKLLLVTGDMDINVHPAN
;
A
#
# COMPACT_ATOMS: atom_id res chain seq x y z
N SER A 1 -11.98 -20.75 -23.03
CA SER A 1 -12.32 -19.37 -23.38
C SER A 1 -11.04 -18.61 -23.68
N THR A 2 -10.94 -17.94 -24.82
CA THR A 2 -9.81 -17.07 -25.21
C THR A 2 -9.95 -15.66 -24.62
N ARG A 3 -11.05 -15.39 -23.93
CA ARG A 3 -11.34 -14.08 -23.35
C ARG A 3 -10.50 -13.86 -22.09
N LYS A 4 -9.77 -12.74 -22.04
CA LYS A 4 -9.05 -12.27 -20.85
C LYS A 4 -9.80 -11.13 -20.17
N TYR A 5 -9.71 -11.09 -18.85
CA TYR A 5 -10.38 -10.12 -18.00
C TYR A 5 -9.35 -9.26 -17.27
N PRO A 6 -9.59 -7.93 -17.17
CA PRO A 6 -8.76 -7.08 -16.34
C PRO A 6 -8.88 -7.48 -14.87
N LEU A 7 -7.80 -7.30 -14.14
CA LEU A 7 -7.74 -7.58 -12.71
C LEU A 7 -7.60 -6.28 -11.92
N VAL A 8 -8.33 -6.20 -10.84
CA VAL A 8 -8.23 -5.11 -9.88
C VAL A 8 -7.97 -5.69 -8.49
N VAL A 9 -6.99 -5.14 -7.77
CA VAL A 9 -6.73 -5.51 -6.39
C VAL A 9 -7.22 -4.43 -5.45
N TYR A 10 -8.04 -4.82 -4.48
CA TYR A 10 -8.36 -4.00 -3.32
C TYR A 10 -7.26 -4.15 -2.27
N VAL A 11 -6.81 -3.03 -1.74
CA VAL A 11 -5.76 -3.03 -0.73
C VAL A 11 -6.16 -2.16 0.47
N TYR A 12 -5.86 -2.67 1.64
CA TYR A 12 -5.83 -1.89 2.86
C TYR A 12 -4.66 -2.36 3.71
N PRO A 13 -3.48 -1.79 3.51
CA PRO A 13 -2.39 -2.05 4.40
C PRO A 13 -2.48 -1.11 5.59
N GLY A 14 -3.24 -1.51 6.59
CA GLY A 14 -2.82 -1.13 7.92
C GLY A 14 -1.57 -1.95 8.21
N PRO A 15 -0.52 -1.43 8.83
CA PRO A 15 0.59 -2.27 9.26
C PRO A 15 0.18 -3.35 10.26
N GLN A 16 -1.03 -3.31 10.77
CA GLN A 16 -1.61 -4.24 11.73
C GLN A 16 -2.56 -5.27 11.09
N GLU A 17 -3.04 -5.04 9.87
CA GLU A 17 -4.02 -5.91 9.22
C GLU A 17 -3.94 -5.84 7.69
N ASP A 18 -4.46 -6.84 6.99
CA ASP A 18 -4.46 -6.93 5.53
C ASP A 18 -5.87 -6.93 4.91
N GLN A 19 -6.93 -6.86 5.71
CA GLN A 19 -8.33 -6.86 5.27
C GLN A 19 -8.72 -8.05 4.37
N VAL A 20 -8.00 -9.16 4.44
CA VAL A 20 -8.37 -10.37 3.71
C VAL A 20 -9.57 -11.03 4.38
N PRO A 21 -10.69 -11.25 3.67
CA PRO A 21 -11.85 -11.92 4.25
C PRO A 21 -11.50 -13.30 4.81
N GLN A 22 -11.91 -13.57 6.05
CA GLN A 22 -11.65 -14.83 6.74
C GLN A 22 -12.79 -15.84 6.56
N ALA A 23 -13.93 -15.40 6.00
CA ALA A 23 -15.09 -16.20 5.72
C ALA A 23 -15.66 -15.88 4.34
N PHE A 24 -16.41 -16.81 3.78
CA PHE A 24 -17.15 -16.56 2.55
C PHE A 24 -18.24 -15.50 2.79
N SER A 25 -18.27 -14.47 1.94
CA SER A 25 -19.30 -13.44 1.93
C SER A 25 -19.76 -13.18 0.50
N MET A 26 -21.06 -13.00 0.32
CA MET A 26 -21.64 -12.56 -0.95
C MET A 26 -21.56 -11.05 -1.15
N ASP A 27 -21.40 -10.30 -0.07
CA ASP A 27 -21.23 -8.84 -0.06
C ASP A 27 -19.93 -8.51 0.62
N ASP A 28 -18.96 -8.05 -0.16
CA ASP A 28 -17.63 -7.70 0.30
C ASP A 28 -17.27 -6.30 -0.22
N ASN A 29 -17.65 -5.27 0.53
CA ASN A 29 -17.28 -3.88 0.30
C ASN A 29 -17.49 -3.37 -1.15
N GLY A 30 -18.52 -3.87 -1.83
CA GLY A 30 -18.84 -3.49 -3.22
C GLY A 30 -17.96 -4.19 -4.27
N ASN A 31 -17.08 -5.11 -3.89
CA ASN A 31 -16.22 -5.84 -4.84
C ASN A 31 -17.03 -6.69 -5.82
N GLN A 32 -18.17 -7.21 -5.39
CA GLN A 32 -19.06 -7.95 -6.26
C GLN A 32 -19.63 -7.06 -7.39
N ALA A 33 -19.92 -5.79 -7.12
CA ALA A 33 -20.36 -4.85 -8.14
C ALA A 33 -19.28 -4.63 -9.21
N LEU A 34 -18.02 -4.53 -8.81
CA LEU A 34 -16.89 -4.46 -9.74
C LEU A 34 -16.74 -5.74 -10.57
N ALA A 35 -16.95 -6.91 -9.96
CA ALA A 35 -16.91 -8.18 -10.66
C ALA A 35 -18.04 -8.29 -11.71
N GLN A 36 -19.22 -7.76 -11.43
CA GLN A 36 -20.33 -7.69 -12.40
C GLN A 36 -20.03 -6.80 -13.61
N LEU A 37 -19.12 -5.83 -13.46
CA LEU A 37 -18.61 -5.02 -14.59
C LEU A 37 -17.59 -5.77 -15.45
N GLY A 38 -17.28 -7.02 -15.13
CA GLY A 38 -16.35 -7.87 -15.86
C GLY A 38 -14.89 -7.75 -15.41
N LEU A 39 -14.66 -7.30 -14.18
CA LEU A 39 -13.36 -7.26 -13.54
C LEU A 39 -13.14 -8.50 -12.67
N ILE A 40 -11.91 -8.99 -12.60
CA ILE A 40 -11.49 -9.90 -11.55
C ILE A 40 -11.06 -9.07 -10.37
N VAL A 41 -11.72 -9.24 -9.22
CA VAL A 41 -11.41 -8.50 -8.00
C VAL A 41 -10.74 -9.44 -7.01
N ILE A 42 -9.60 -9.03 -6.47
CA ILE A 42 -8.84 -9.85 -5.51
C ILE A 42 -8.44 -9.05 -4.28
N HIS A 43 -8.28 -9.78 -3.18
CA HIS A 43 -7.61 -9.33 -1.96
C HIS A 43 -6.37 -10.19 -1.75
N ILE A 44 -5.28 -9.59 -1.28
CA ILE A 44 -4.01 -10.28 -1.07
C ILE A 44 -3.52 -9.97 0.34
N GLY A 45 -3.21 -11.02 1.11
CA GLY A 45 -2.46 -10.89 2.34
C GLY A 45 -0.96 -10.80 2.04
N TYR A 46 -0.30 -9.78 2.57
CA TYR A 46 1.12 -9.49 2.35
C TYR A 46 1.88 -9.45 3.69
N ARG A 47 3.17 -9.58 3.63
CA ARG A 47 4.04 -9.47 4.81
C ARG A 47 3.91 -8.06 5.39
N GLY A 48 3.80 -7.98 6.71
CA GLY A 48 3.52 -6.74 7.43
C GLY A 48 2.04 -6.51 7.75
N GLY A 49 1.12 -7.28 7.15
CA GLY A 49 -0.32 -7.04 7.24
C GLY A 49 -1.04 -7.76 8.38
N SER A 50 -0.56 -8.91 8.84
CA SER A 50 -1.30 -9.73 9.81
C SER A 50 -0.52 -10.06 11.07
N MET A 51 -1.08 -9.73 12.22
CA MET A 51 -0.51 -10.10 13.53
C MET A 51 -0.63 -11.61 13.83
N PHE A 52 -1.51 -12.33 13.14
CA PHE A 52 -1.75 -13.75 13.39
C PHE A 52 -0.72 -14.68 12.73
N ARG A 53 0.14 -14.14 11.86
CA ARG A 53 1.17 -14.91 11.14
C ARG A 53 2.57 -14.88 11.79
N GLY A 54 2.63 -14.40 13.04
CA GLY A 54 3.86 -14.36 13.82
C GLY A 54 4.67 -13.06 13.62
N LYS A 55 5.58 -12.81 14.57
CA LYS A 55 6.30 -11.55 14.74
C LYS A 55 7.09 -11.11 13.50
N ASN A 56 7.81 -12.03 12.87
CA ASN A 56 8.66 -11.69 11.71
C ASN A 56 7.82 -11.29 10.50
N PHE A 57 6.66 -11.93 10.32
CA PHE A 57 5.72 -11.57 9.27
C PHE A 57 5.10 -10.20 9.53
N TYR A 58 4.62 -9.97 10.74
CA TYR A 58 3.97 -8.73 11.16
C TYR A 58 4.91 -7.51 11.09
N ASN A 59 6.14 -7.66 11.56
CA ASN A 59 7.12 -6.56 11.61
C ASN A 59 7.86 -6.34 10.27
N PHE A 60 7.49 -7.02 9.21
CA PHE A 60 8.20 -6.91 7.92
C PHE A 60 8.20 -5.48 7.37
N GLY A 61 7.15 -4.71 7.63
CA GLY A 61 7.03 -3.32 7.20
C GLY A 61 7.79 -2.30 8.04
N TYR A 62 8.34 -2.71 9.20
CA TYR A 62 9.04 -1.78 10.08
C TYR A 62 10.30 -1.21 9.43
N GLY A 63 10.39 0.11 9.40
CA GLY A 63 11.47 0.83 8.70
C GLY A 63 11.23 1.00 7.19
N ASN A 64 10.10 0.52 6.67
CA ASN A 64 9.76 0.58 5.25
C ASN A 64 8.25 0.81 5.02
N LEU A 65 7.66 1.74 5.76
CA LEU A 65 6.21 1.94 5.83
C LEU A 65 5.54 2.22 4.48
N ARG A 66 6.23 2.91 3.56
CA ARG A 66 5.69 3.23 2.23
C ARG A 66 5.64 2.01 1.30
N ASP A 67 6.69 1.19 1.29
CA ASP A 67 6.92 0.25 0.18
C ASP A 67 6.75 -1.24 0.56
N TYR A 68 6.63 -1.57 1.86
CA TYR A 68 6.70 -2.95 2.33
C TYR A 68 5.72 -3.94 1.67
N PRO A 69 4.47 -3.57 1.31
CA PRO A 69 3.51 -4.54 0.78
C PRO A 69 3.55 -4.65 -0.75
N LEU A 70 4.23 -3.72 -1.45
CA LEU A 70 4.09 -3.55 -2.89
C LEU A 70 4.62 -4.73 -3.69
N ALA A 71 5.79 -5.24 -3.33
CA ALA A 71 6.41 -6.36 -4.03
C ALA A 71 5.59 -7.65 -3.86
N ASP A 72 5.08 -7.92 -2.66
CA ASP A 72 4.25 -9.09 -2.38
C ASP A 72 2.95 -9.04 -3.19
N CYS A 73 2.32 -7.85 -3.26
CA CYS A 73 1.11 -7.65 -4.03
C CYS A 73 1.34 -7.91 -5.52
N LYS A 74 2.38 -7.27 -6.10
CA LYS A 74 2.74 -7.47 -7.50
C LYS A 74 3.03 -8.93 -7.82
N PHE A 75 3.88 -9.58 -7.02
CA PHE A 75 4.28 -10.98 -7.21
C PHE A 75 3.09 -11.94 -7.15
N ALA A 76 2.17 -11.75 -6.21
CA ALA A 76 0.97 -12.58 -6.12
C ALA A 76 0.08 -12.45 -7.37
N ILE A 77 -0.08 -11.24 -7.90
CA ILE A 77 -0.84 -11.01 -9.13
C ILE A 77 -0.15 -11.71 -10.33
N GLU A 78 1.16 -11.62 -10.43
CA GLU A 78 1.94 -12.30 -11.47
C GLU A 78 1.77 -13.81 -11.41
N GLN A 79 1.88 -14.42 -10.22
CA GLN A 79 1.63 -15.85 -10.04
C GLN A 79 0.21 -16.27 -10.40
N LEU A 80 -0.81 -15.45 -10.07
CA LEU A 80 -2.18 -15.73 -10.46
C LEU A 80 -2.36 -15.67 -11.99
N ALA A 81 -1.78 -14.67 -12.65
CA ALA A 81 -1.85 -14.52 -14.10
C ALA A 81 -1.13 -15.66 -14.84
N ASP A 82 -0.02 -16.15 -14.30
CA ASP A 82 0.69 -17.30 -14.86
C ASP A 82 -0.10 -18.60 -14.69
N ARG A 83 -0.87 -18.73 -13.61
CA ARG A 83 -1.72 -19.92 -13.34
C ARG A 83 -3.04 -19.91 -14.10
N TYR A 84 -3.63 -18.74 -14.30
CA TYR A 84 -4.97 -18.57 -14.86
C TYR A 84 -4.94 -17.72 -16.12
N ALA A 85 -4.95 -18.38 -17.28
CA ALA A 85 -4.82 -17.75 -18.59
C ALA A 85 -5.91 -16.71 -18.93
N TYR A 86 -7.03 -16.70 -18.19
CA TYR A 86 -8.09 -15.71 -18.34
C TYR A 86 -7.81 -14.38 -17.64
N ILE A 87 -6.75 -14.27 -16.84
CA ILE A 87 -6.31 -13.01 -16.24
C ILE A 87 -5.48 -12.22 -17.26
N ASP A 88 -5.85 -10.95 -17.47
CA ASP A 88 -5.10 -10.05 -18.33
C ASP A 88 -4.04 -9.30 -17.51
N ARG A 89 -2.80 -9.75 -17.62
CA ARG A 89 -1.66 -9.17 -16.92
C ARG A 89 -1.33 -7.73 -17.36
N ASP A 90 -1.76 -7.34 -18.56
CA ASP A 90 -1.53 -5.99 -19.08
C ASP A 90 -2.61 -4.98 -18.68
N ARG A 91 -3.65 -5.44 -18.00
CA ARG A 91 -4.75 -4.61 -17.50
C ARG A 91 -4.97 -4.83 -16.00
N VAL A 92 -3.98 -4.38 -15.21
CA VAL A 92 -4.00 -4.48 -13.74
C VAL A 92 -4.28 -3.12 -13.13
N GLY A 93 -5.29 -3.06 -12.26
CA GLY A 93 -5.63 -1.89 -11.45
C GLY A 93 -5.48 -2.16 -9.96
N ILE A 94 -5.43 -1.08 -9.18
CA ILE A 94 -5.33 -1.12 -7.72
C ILE A 94 -6.20 -0.02 -7.12
N TYR A 95 -6.87 -0.30 -6.01
CA TYR A 95 -7.62 0.73 -5.31
C TYR A 95 -7.64 0.47 -3.80
N GLY A 96 -7.81 1.54 -3.05
CA GLY A 96 -7.89 1.47 -1.61
C GLY A 96 -8.21 2.80 -0.95
N HIS A 97 -8.55 2.72 0.33
CA HIS A 97 -8.89 3.87 1.16
C HIS A 97 -7.92 3.98 2.34
N SER A 98 -7.65 5.20 2.83
CA SER A 98 -6.76 5.46 3.96
C SER A 98 -5.34 4.89 3.70
N GLY A 99 -4.81 4.02 4.54
CA GLY A 99 -3.57 3.29 4.25
C GLY A 99 -3.59 2.57 2.89
N GLY A 100 -4.77 2.10 2.45
CA GLY A 100 -4.97 1.53 1.11
C GLY A 100 -4.84 2.56 0.00
N GLY A 101 -5.27 3.80 0.23
CA GLY A 101 -5.05 4.91 -0.69
C GLY A 101 -3.57 5.22 -0.84
N MET A 102 -2.84 5.28 0.27
CA MET A 102 -1.38 5.41 0.26
C MET A 102 -0.72 4.28 -0.55
N MET A 103 -1.09 3.04 -0.30
CA MET A 103 -0.53 1.89 -1.02
C MET A 103 -0.88 1.91 -2.51
N ALA A 104 -2.12 2.26 -2.88
CA ALA A 104 -2.52 2.33 -4.27
C ALA A 104 -1.70 3.37 -5.06
N ALA A 105 -1.48 4.55 -4.47
CA ALA A 105 -0.61 5.57 -5.06
C ALA A 105 0.85 5.09 -5.14
N ALA A 106 1.39 4.53 -4.05
CA ALA A 106 2.76 3.99 -4.04
C ALA A 106 2.95 2.91 -5.11
N ALA A 107 1.97 2.02 -5.28
CA ALA A 107 2.05 0.92 -6.23
C ALA A 107 2.17 1.39 -7.68
N ILE A 108 1.29 2.29 -8.13
CA ILE A 108 1.31 2.79 -9.52
C ILE A 108 2.56 3.63 -9.81
N LEU A 109 3.12 4.29 -8.80
CA LEU A 109 4.35 5.09 -8.94
C LEU A 109 5.62 4.25 -8.82
N THR A 110 5.59 3.14 -8.09
CA THR A 110 6.75 2.22 -7.97
C THR A 110 6.81 1.24 -9.14
N TYR A 111 5.65 0.77 -9.61
CA TYR A 111 5.53 -0.17 -10.73
C TYR A 111 4.66 0.40 -11.86
N PRO A 112 5.09 1.51 -12.50
CA PRO A 112 4.27 2.25 -13.48
C PRO A 112 3.98 1.47 -14.76
N ASP A 113 4.79 0.46 -15.06
CA ASP A 113 4.58 -0.42 -16.21
C ASP A 113 3.66 -1.61 -15.88
N PHE A 114 3.42 -1.88 -14.61
CA PHE A 114 2.55 -2.97 -14.16
C PHE A 114 1.14 -2.49 -13.83
N PHE A 115 0.99 -1.54 -12.91
CA PHE A 115 -0.31 -0.97 -12.58
C PHE A 115 -0.70 0.11 -13.56
N LYS A 116 -1.83 -0.08 -14.26
CA LYS A 116 -2.32 0.84 -15.31
C LYS A 116 -3.26 1.91 -14.76
N VAL A 117 -3.98 1.58 -13.70
CA VAL A 117 -4.95 2.46 -13.05
C VAL A 117 -4.85 2.31 -11.54
N ALA A 118 -4.90 3.43 -10.83
CA ALA A 118 -5.04 3.43 -9.38
C ALA A 118 -6.13 4.40 -8.93
N VAL A 119 -6.92 3.98 -7.92
CA VAL A 119 -7.83 4.86 -7.19
C VAL A 119 -7.37 4.90 -5.74
N ALA A 120 -6.93 6.07 -5.31
CA ALA A 120 -6.32 6.30 -4.01
C ALA A 120 -7.17 7.30 -3.22
N ALA A 121 -7.97 6.78 -2.27
CA ALA A 121 -8.89 7.58 -1.48
C ALA A 121 -8.34 7.84 -0.08
N SER A 122 -8.37 9.11 0.36
CA SER A 122 -8.00 9.58 1.71
C SER A 122 -6.67 9.01 2.21
N GLY A 123 -5.68 8.91 1.33
CA GLY A 123 -4.39 8.30 1.65
C GLY A 123 -3.47 9.22 2.44
N ASN A 124 -2.75 8.67 3.40
CA ASN A 124 -1.71 9.37 4.14
C ASN A 124 -0.40 9.39 3.33
N TYR A 125 -0.34 10.26 2.32
CA TYR A 125 0.73 10.29 1.32
C TYR A 125 2.04 10.84 1.86
N ASP A 126 2.00 11.65 2.94
CA ASP A 126 3.16 12.08 3.70
C ASP A 126 3.01 11.74 5.19
N ASN A 127 3.57 10.62 5.60
CA ASN A 127 3.52 10.17 6.98
C ASN A 127 4.40 11.02 7.95
N ASN A 128 5.12 12.03 7.47
CA ASN A 128 5.84 12.96 8.33
C ASN A 128 4.92 14.05 8.90
N ILE A 129 3.81 14.35 8.22
CA ILE A 129 2.79 15.32 8.64
C ILE A 129 1.49 14.66 9.09
N TYR A 130 1.36 13.34 8.94
CA TYR A 130 0.28 12.54 9.50
C TYR A 130 0.45 12.41 11.03
N THR A 131 -0.28 11.52 11.66
CA THR A 131 -0.19 11.29 13.11
C THR A 131 1.18 10.74 13.51
N LYS A 132 1.97 11.55 14.21
CA LYS A 132 3.37 11.26 14.49
C LYS A 132 3.59 9.95 15.26
N TRP A 133 2.79 9.67 16.28
CA TRP A 133 2.90 8.43 17.04
C TRP A 133 2.70 7.18 16.16
N TRP A 134 1.84 7.27 15.15
CA TRP A 134 1.59 6.19 14.20
C TRP A 134 2.81 5.93 13.30
N GLY A 135 3.40 7.01 12.78
CA GLY A 135 4.66 6.93 12.02
C GLY A 135 5.81 6.35 12.84
N GLU A 136 5.97 6.79 14.08
CA GLU A 136 7.01 6.27 15.00
C GLU A 136 6.78 4.80 15.36
N MET A 137 5.52 4.37 15.54
CA MET A 137 5.18 2.99 15.87
C MET A 137 5.46 2.03 14.71
N TYR A 138 5.10 2.38 13.50
CA TYR A 138 5.12 1.45 12.36
C TYR A 138 6.30 1.62 11.41
N HIS A 139 6.86 2.81 11.32
CA HIS A 139 8.13 3.02 10.59
C HIS A 139 9.33 2.94 11.52
N GLY A 140 9.17 3.42 12.73
CA GLY A 140 10.21 3.48 13.74
C GLY A 140 11.09 4.72 13.65
N VAL A 141 11.99 4.78 14.62
CA VAL A 141 13.00 5.85 14.76
C VAL A 141 14.37 5.22 14.77
N LYS A 142 15.23 5.66 13.85
CA LYS A 142 16.64 5.19 13.81
C LYS A 142 17.50 6.07 14.70
N MET A 143 18.18 5.46 15.66
CA MET A 143 19.15 6.15 16.49
C MET A 143 20.56 5.97 15.91
N LYS A 144 21.27 7.07 15.66
CA LYS A 144 22.69 7.09 15.32
C LYS A 144 23.48 7.71 16.47
N VAL A 145 24.61 7.13 16.77
CA VAL A 145 25.54 7.68 17.77
C VAL A 145 26.73 8.25 17.01
N LYS A 146 26.94 9.56 17.15
CA LYS A 146 28.16 10.24 16.68
C LYS A 146 29.00 10.63 17.90
N LYS A 147 30.33 10.59 17.77
CA LYS A 147 31.23 11.23 18.72
C LYS A 147 31.65 12.56 18.15
N ASP A 148 31.65 13.61 18.98
CA ASP A 148 32.26 14.88 18.61
C ASP A 148 33.79 14.85 18.73
N ALA A 149 34.46 15.98 18.49
CA ALA A 149 35.91 16.12 18.54
C ALA A 149 36.49 15.78 19.93
N ASP A 150 35.71 15.97 20.99
CA ASP A 150 36.11 15.71 22.38
C ASP A 150 35.75 14.26 22.82
N GLY A 151 35.24 13.44 21.90
CA GLY A 151 34.84 12.06 22.14
C GLY A 151 33.51 11.88 22.86
N ILE A 152 32.75 12.99 23.05
CA ILE A 152 31.43 12.97 23.69
C ILE A 152 30.39 12.37 22.74
N LYS A 153 29.58 11.41 23.22
CA LYS A 153 28.54 10.76 22.44
C LYS A 153 27.37 11.70 22.23
N LYS A 154 27.00 11.96 20.96
CA LYS A 154 25.80 12.65 20.55
C LYS A 154 24.84 11.66 19.93
N TYR A 155 23.62 11.60 20.46
CA TYR A 155 22.54 10.76 19.93
C TYR A 155 21.71 11.55 18.92
N ILE A 156 21.55 11.02 17.71
CA ILE A 156 20.78 11.61 16.62
C ILE A 156 19.64 10.65 16.29
N PHE A 157 18.42 11.14 16.32
CA PHE A 157 17.23 10.36 16.01
C PHE A 157 16.72 10.76 14.62
N GLU A 158 16.58 9.78 13.74
CA GLU A 158 16.04 9.94 12.39
C GLU A 158 14.68 9.26 12.34
N SER A 159 13.63 10.04 12.09
CA SER A 159 12.23 9.57 11.97
C SER A 159 11.62 9.92 10.63
N LYS A 160 12.42 10.41 9.66
CA LYS A 160 11.89 10.77 8.34
C LYS A 160 11.42 9.53 7.58
N ILE A 161 10.16 9.56 7.15
CA ILE A 161 9.52 8.52 6.35
C ILE A 161 9.55 8.96 4.88
N PRO A 162 9.93 8.08 3.91
CA PRO A 162 9.82 8.38 2.50
C PRO A 162 8.38 8.73 2.11
N THR A 163 8.19 9.78 1.32
CA THR A 163 6.86 10.25 0.89
C THR A 163 6.45 9.65 -0.45
N ILE A 164 5.16 9.68 -0.75
CA ILE A 164 4.64 9.30 -2.07
C ILE A 164 5.07 10.31 -3.14
N MET A 165 5.17 11.60 -2.79
CA MET A 165 5.57 12.67 -3.70
C MET A 165 6.95 12.46 -4.32
N GLU A 166 7.87 11.81 -3.60
CA GLU A 166 9.21 11.47 -4.13
C GLU A 166 9.15 10.57 -5.38
N LEU A 167 8.02 9.87 -5.58
CA LEU A 167 7.80 8.97 -6.71
C LEU A 167 6.94 9.58 -7.83
N ALA A 168 6.40 10.78 -7.66
CA ALA A 168 5.38 11.36 -8.55
C ALA A 168 5.80 11.42 -10.03
N ALA A 169 7.08 11.67 -10.30
CA ALA A 169 7.62 11.73 -11.66
C ALA A 169 7.56 10.39 -12.42
N ASN A 170 7.34 9.28 -11.72
CA ASN A 170 7.28 7.95 -12.33
C ASN A 170 5.90 7.62 -12.93
N LEU A 171 4.88 8.46 -12.73
CA LEU A 171 3.51 8.15 -13.15
C LEU A 171 3.42 7.99 -14.68
N LYS A 172 3.02 6.80 -15.12
CA LYS A 172 2.71 6.49 -16.54
C LYS A 172 1.23 6.17 -16.75
N GLY A 173 0.60 5.56 -15.77
CA GLY A 173 -0.81 5.15 -15.80
C GLY A 173 -1.77 6.29 -15.41
N LYS A 174 -2.98 5.91 -15.02
CA LYS A 174 -4.03 6.84 -14.58
C LYS A 174 -4.22 6.74 -13.08
N LEU A 175 -4.03 7.85 -12.37
CA LEU A 175 -4.21 7.96 -10.93
C LEU A 175 -5.39 8.89 -10.64
N LEU A 176 -6.37 8.37 -9.90
CA LEU A 176 -7.45 9.16 -9.31
C LEU A 176 -7.16 9.31 -7.82
N LEU A 177 -7.01 10.56 -7.37
CA LEU A 177 -6.93 10.91 -5.96
C LEU A 177 -8.30 11.41 -5.48
N VAL A 178 -8.76 10.88 -4.36
CA VAL A 178 -10.01 11.28 -3.71
C VAL A 178 -9.69 11.69 -2.28
N THR A 179 -10.19 12.85 -1.85
CA THR A 179 -10.04 13.32 -0.47
C THR A 179 -11.32 13.99 -0.01
N GLY A 180 -11.58 13.97 1.29
CA GLY A 180 -12.68 14.70 1.90
C GLY A 180 -12.19 16.02 2.48
N ASP A 181 -12.87 17.12 2.18
CA ASP A 181 -12.50 18.46 2.67
C ASP A 181 -12.51 18.54 4.20
N MET A 182 -13.34 17.70 4.84
CA MET A 182 -13.50 17.66 6.30
C MET A 182 -12.96 16.36 6.91
N ASP A 183 -12.01 15.72 6.27
CA ASP A 183 -11.36 14.54 6.82
C ASP A 183 -10.50 14.94 8.03
N ILE A 184 -10.96 14.54 9.21
CA ILE A 184 -10.28 14.84 10.49
C ILE A 184 -9.19 13.81 10.82
N ASN A 185 -9.12 12.70 10.11
CA ASN A 185 -8.12 11.67 10.30
C ASN A 185 -6.93 11.84 9.36
N VAL A 186 -7.19 11.87 8.06
CA VAL A 186 -6.16 12.18 7.07
C VAL A 186 -6.47 13.55 6.47
N HIS A 187 -5.90 14.58 7.06
CA HIS A 187 -6.15 15.96 6.66
C HIS A 187 -5.82 16.17 5.17
N PRO A 188 -6.63 16.97 4.41
CA PRO A 188 -6.42 17.22 2.98
C PRO A 188 -5.03 17.76 2.59
N ALA A 189 -4.28 18.31 3.55
CA ALA A 189 -2.90 18.74 3.34
C ALA A 189 -1.89 17.59 3.26
N ASN A 190 -2.31 16.35 3.55
CA ASN A 190 -1.44 15.17 3.53
C ASN A 190 -1.15 14.65 2.07
#